data_1410b9413cb54e0b5bc8c2ffc1954463
#
_entry.id   1410b9413cb54e0b5bc8c2ffc1954463
#
_cell.length_a   1.000
_cell.length_b   1.000
_cell.length_c   1.000
_cell.angle_alpha   90.00
_cell.angle_beta   90.00
_cell.angle_gamma   90.00
#
_symmetry.space_group_name_H-M   'P 1'
#
loop_
_entity.id
_entity.type
_entity.pdbx_description
1 polymer ?
#
loop_
_entity_poly.entity_id
_entity_poly.type
_entity_poly.pdbx_seq_one_letter_code
_entity_poly.pdbx_strand_id
1 'polypeptide(L)'
;MSELEAIEIETAPSPSASIIWMHGLGADGHDFVDIVPELHLPARPGVRFVFPHAPMRPVTINGGYVMRAWYDIRDADGVRREDPAGVRASQKSIEALIQREKERGVLAASIVIAGFSQGGAMALQTSLRYGERLAGVMALSCSLPLADTLAAEAAPANRDVPIFMAHGTHDPMIPMARAVRARETLVGLGYRVEWHEYRMPHSVSPEEIRDVSAWLATVLTLARSS
;
A
#
# COMPACT_ATOMS: atom_id res chain seq x y z
N MET A 1 -13.42 15.96 -5.82
CA MET A 1 -13.54 14.64 -5.15
C MET A 1 -13.59 14.94 -3.65
N SER A 2 -14.44 14.26 -2.89
CA SER A 2 -14.42 14.37 -1.43
C SER A 2 -13.11 13.79 -0.91
N GLU A 3 -12.47 14.47 0.04
CA GLU A 3 -11.31 13.98 0.76
C GLU A 3 -11.68 12.67 1.48
N LEU A 4 -10.76 11.69 1.51
CA LEU A 4 -10.99 10.46 2.25
C LEU A 4 -10.88 10.75 3.75
N GLU A 5 -11.86 10.31 4.52
CA GLU A 5 -11.76 10.24 5.97
C GLU A 5 -10.65 9.25 6.35
N ALA A 6 -9.87 9.59 7.37
CA ALA A 6 -8.78 8.75 7.85
C ALA A 6 -8.64 8.83 9.37
N ILE A 7 -8.15 7.74 9.95
CA ILE A 7 -7.66 7.72 11.33
C ILE A 7 -6.20 8.13 11.29
N GLU A 8 -5.77 8.98 12.22
CA GLU A 8 -4.39 9.44 12.29
C GLU A 8 -3.80 9.13 13.67
N ILE A 9 -2.55 8.64 13.67
CA ILE A 9 -1.76 8.40 14.88
C ILE A 9 -0.39 9.02 14.67
N GLU A 10 0.05 9.83 15.64
CA GLU A 10 1.38 10.45 15.62
C GLU A 10 2.27 9.83 16.70
N THR A 11 3.47 9.40 16.33
CA THR A 11 4.44 8.83 17.27
C THR A 11 5.22 9.90 18.04
N ALA A 12 5.19 11.14 17.56
CA ALA A 12 5.81 12.28 18.22
C ALA A 12 5.16 13.60 17.77
N PRO A 13 5.25 14.69 18.52
CA PRO A 13 4.80 16.00 18.08
C PRO A 13 5.54 16.45 16.79
N SER A 14 4.81 17.05 15.87
CA SER A 14 5.34 17.56 14.59
C SER A 14 6.09 16.48 13.79
N PRO A 15 5.42 15.41 13.36
CA PRO A 15 6.05 14.34 12.60
C PRO A 15 6.60 14.86 11.29
N SER A 16 7.80 14.38 10.92
CA SER A 16 8.48 14.75 9.67
C SER A 16 8.47 13.64 8.62
N ALA A 17 7.78 12.54 8.92
CA ALA A 17 7.51 11.44 8.01
C ALA A 17 6.05 11.01 8.13
N SER A 18 5.53 10.38 7.07
CA SER A 18 4.17 9.83 7.08
C SER A 18 4.14 8.43 6.47
N ILE A 19 3.24 7.60 6.98
CA ILE A 19 2.89 6.29 6.42
C ILE A 19 1.40 6.29 6.13
N ILE A 20 1.02 6.27 4.85
CA ILE A 20 -0.37 6.12 4.42
C ILE A 20 -0.62 4.62 4.22
N TRP A 21 -1.40 4.02 5.13
CA TRP A 21 -1.59 2.58 5.18
C TRP A 21 -3.04 2.19 4.88
N MET A 22 -3.23 1.54 3.77
CA MET A 22 -4.53 1.18 3.22
C MET A 22 -4.95 -0.25 3.63
N HIS A 23 -6.19 -0.38 4.09
CA HIS A 23 -6.80 -1.65 4.49
C HIS A 23 -7.22 -2.52 3.30
N GLY A 24 -7.55 -3.79 3.56
CA GLY A 24 -8.10 -4.73 2.60
C GLY A 24 -9.59 -4.52 2.27
N LEU A 25 -10.10 -5.28 1.31
CA LEU A 25 -11.51 -5.25 0.91
C LEU A 25 -12.43 -5.57 2.10
N GLY A 26 -13.43 -4.73 2.33
CA GLY A 26 -14.45 -4.92 3.38
C GLY A 26 -14.02 -4.51 4.79
N ALA A 27 -12.73 -4.24 5.02
CA ALA A 27 -12.21 -3.64 6.24
C ALA A 27 -12.34 -2.10 6.21
N ASP A 28 -11.74 -1.41 7.15
CA ASP A 28 -11.69 0.05 7.22
C ASP A 28 -10.37 0.54 7.86
N GLY A 29 -10.25 1.84 8.11
CA GLY A 29 -9.02 2.43 8.65
C GLY A 29 -8.63 1.92 10.04
N HIS A 30 -9.51 1.25 10.80
CA HIS A 30 -9.16 0.67 12.10
C HIS A 30 -8.36 -0.62 12.00
N ASP A 31 -8.38 -1.28 10.85
CA ASP A 31 -7.82 -2.63 10.63
C ASP A 31 -6.35 -2.76 11.07
N PHE A 32 -5.56 -1.70 10.90
CA PHE A 32 -4.13 -1.67 11.22
C PHE A 32 -3.72 -0.68 12.33
N VAL A 33 -4.68 -0.06 13.01
CA VAL A 33 -4.38 0.91 14.09
C VAL A 33 -3.55 0.28 15.21
N ASP A 34 -3.92 -0.92 15.62
CA ASP A 34 -3.29 -1.64 16.73
C ASP A 34 -1.87 -2.17 16.40
N ILE A 35 -1.45 -2.13 15.14
CA ILE A 35 -0.10 -2.54 14.74
C ILE A 35 0.95 -1.46 15.09
N VAL A 36 0.55 -0.20 15.22
CA VAL A 36 1.49 0.93 15.41
C VAL A 36 2.42 0.74 16.61
N PRO A 37 1.95 0.40 17.82
CA PRO A 37 2.84 0.13 18.94
C PRO A 37 3.76 -1.09 18.74
N GLU A 38 3.33 -2.08 17.94
CA GLU A 38 4.10 -3.29 17.67
C GLU A 38 5.27 -3.06 16.69
N LEU A 39 5.23 -1.98 15.91
CA LEU A 39 6.29 -1.64 14.96
C LEU A 39 7.57 -1.15 15.65
N HIS A 40 7.53 -0.74 16.93
CA HIS A 40 8.69 -0.29 17.69
C HIS A 40 9.61 0.66 16.92
N LEU A 41 9.03 1.59 16.14
CA LEU A 41 9.78 2.53 15.33
C LEU A 41 10.65 3.45 16.19
N PRO A 42 11.82 3.89 15.70
CA PRO A 42 12.64 4.87 16.39
C PRO A 42 11.85 6.15 16.71
N ALA A 43 12.15 6.78 17.83
CA ALA A 43 11.51 8.03 18.24
C ALA A 43 11.73 9.19 17.22
N ARG A 44 12.69 9.04 16.34
CA ARG A 44 13.03 10.01 15.27
C ARG A 44 13.35 9.27 13.97
N PRO A 45 12.72 9.70 12.83
CA PRO A 45 11.75 10.79 12.72
C PRO A 45 10.44 10.47 13.46
N GLY A 46 9.74 11.49 13.93
CA GLY A 46 8.34 11.33 14.30
C GLY A 46 7.53 10.97 13.06
N VAL A 47 6.65 10.01 13.17
CA VAL A 47 5.86 9.46 12.06
C VAL A 47 4.37 9.74 12.29
N ARG A 48 3.67 10.22 11.26
CA ARG A 48 2.22 10.21 11.20
C ARG A 48 1.75 9.00 10.41
N PHE A 49 1.01 8.13 11.04
CA PHE A 49 0.25 7.09 10.39
C PHE A 49 -1.09 7.64 9.95
N VAL A 50 -1.42 7.43 8.69
CA VAL A 50 -2.71 7.81 8.09
C VAL A 50 -3.37 6.54 7.59
N PHE A 51 -4.49 6.17 8.21
CA PHE A 51 -5.29 4.98 7.87
C PHE A 51 -6.61 5.43 7.22
N PRO A 52 -6.63 5.60 5.89
CA PRO A 52 -7.82 6.09 5.22
C PRO A 52 -8.91 5.03 5.13
N HIS A 53 -10.16 5.48 5.16
CA HIS A 53 -11.32 4.66 4.84
C HIS A 53 -11.57 4.63 3.33
N ALA A 54 -11.56 3.44 2.72
CA ALA A 54 -11.99 3.31 1.33
C ALA A 54 -13.46 3.72 1.16
N PRO A 55 -13.87 4.20 -0.01
CA PRO A 55 -15.26 4.53 -0.28
C PRO A 55 -16.19 3.32 -0.16
N MET A 56 -17.43 3.54 0.26
CA MET A 56 -18.49 2.54 0.19
C MET A 56 -18.92 2.36 -1.27
N ARG A 57 -18.88 1.13 -1.75
CA ARG A 57 -19.32 0.79 -3.12
C ARG A 57 -19.84 -0.63 -3.22
N PRO A 58 -20.70 -0.94 -4.19
CA PRO A 58 -21.06 -2.32 -4.49
C PRO A 58 -19.82 -3.07 -5.00
N VAL A 59 -19.65 -4.32 -4.55
CA VAL A 59 -18.56 -5.22 -4.95
C VAL A 59 -19.16 -6.42 -5.68
N THR A 60 -18.92 -6.50 -6.97
CA THR A 60 -19.57 -7.47 -7.87
C THR A 60 -19.30 -8.92 -7.48
N ILE A 61 -18.03 -9.26 -7.14
CA ILE A 61 -17.65 -10.63 -6.74
C ILE A 61 -18.34 -11.08 -5.44
N ASN A 62 -18.81 -10.12 -4.62
CA ASN A 62 -19.57 -10.36 -3.40
C ASN A 62 -21.08 -10.16 -3.62
N GLY A 63 -21.59 -10.45 -4.81
CA GLY A 63 -23.02 -10.34 -5.13
C GLY A 63 -23.56 -8.91 -5.14
N GLY A 64 -22.70 -7.90 -5.33
CA GLY A 64 -23.08 -6.49 -5.31
C GLY A 64 -23.28 -5.91 -3.90
N TYR A 65 -22.84 -6.63 -2.85
CA TYR A 65 -22.92 -6.11 -1.48
C TYR A 65 -22.10 -4.82 -1.35
N VAL A 66 -22.69 -3.80 -0.70
CA VAL A 66 -22.05 -2.50 -0.51
C VAL A 66 -21.11 -2.57 0.69
N MET A 67 -19.83 -2.37 0.43
CA MET A 67 -18.77 -2.38 1.46
C MET A 67 -17.66 -1.40 1.11
N ARG A 68 -16.74 -1.16 2.05
CA ARG A 68 -15.53 -0.38 1.79
C ARG A 68 -14.64 -1.13 0.82
N ALA A 69 -14.33 -0.50 -0.31
CA ALA A 69 -13.50 -1.08 -1.36
C ALA A 69 -12.78 0.01 -2.14
N TRP A 70 -11.50 -0.23 -2.44
CA TRP A 70 -10.71 0.70 -3.27
C TRP A 70 -11.16 0.63 -4.72
N TYR A 71 -11.54 -0.56 -5.20
CA TYR A 71 -12.06 -0.78 -6.55
C TYR A 71 -12.99 -2.00 -6.57
N ASP A 72 -13.83 -2.08 -7.58
CA ASP A 72 -14.68 -3.26 -7.79
C ASP A 72 -13.85 -4.43 -8.33
N ILE A 73 -14.20 -5.63 -7.91
CA ILE A 73 -13.66 -6.89 -8.42
C ILE A 73 -14.78 -7.67 -9.09
N ARG A 74 -14.58 -8.02 -10.35
CA ARG A 74 -15.51 -8.81 -11.16
C ARG A 74 -14.91 -10.19 -11.42
N ASP A 75 -15.78 -11.18 -11.49
CA ASP A 75 -15.42 -12.50 -12.02
C ASP A 75 -15.98 -12.59 -13.45
N ALA A 76 -15.09 -12.80 -14.39
CA ALA A 76 -15.46 -13.08 -15.78
C ALA A 76 -14.79 -14.39 -16.19
N ASP A 77 -15.59 -15.40 -16.46
CA ASP A 77 -15.14 -16.73 -16.89
C ASP A 77 -14.16 -17.40 -15.89
N GLY A 78 -14.42 -17.24 -14.58
CA GLY A 78 -13.54 -17.76 -13.51
C GLY A 78 -12.25 -16.97 -13.32
N VAL A 79 -12.11 -15.82 -13.97
CA VAL A 79 -10.95 -14.94 -13.84
C VAL A 79 -11.36 -13.66 -13.09
N ARG A 80 -10.80 -13.46 -11.91
CA ARG A 80 -10.97 -12.22 -11.15
C ARG A 80 -10.25 -11.06 -11.84
N ARG A 81 -11.01 -10.00 -12.15
CA ARG A 81 -10.50 -8.78 -12.77
C ARG A 81 -10.86 -7.57 -11.92
N GLU A 82 -9.92 -6.69 -11.75
CA GLU A 82 -10.12 -5.36 -11.16
C GLU A 82 -10.86 -4.44 -12.14
N ASP A 83 -11.65 -3.52 -11.60
CA ASP A 83 -12.24 -2.41 -12.34
C ASP A 83 -11.21 -1.30 -12.57
N PRO A 84 -10.72 -1.08 -13.82
CA PRO A 84 -9.68 -0.10 -14.07
C PRO A 84 -10.09 1.34 -13.71
N ALA A 85 -11.35 1.70 -13.89
CA ALA A 85 -11.85 3.03 -13.56
C ALA A 85 -11.84 3.26 -12.05
N GLY A 86 -12.27 2.26 -11.27
CA GLY A 86 -12.22 2.30 -9.82
C GLY A 86 -10.80 2.36 -9.27
N VAL A 87 -9.86 1.59 -9.85
CA VAL A 87 -8.43 1.64 -9.49
C VAL A 87 -7.89 3.05 -9.69
N ARG A 88 -8.12 3.66 -10.86
CA ARG A 88 -7.63 5.03 -11.15
C ARG A 88 -8.29 6.10 -10.30
N ALA A 89 -9.58 5.94 -9.97
CA ALA A 89 -10.27 6.87 -9.08
C ALA A 89 -9.67 6.83 -7.65
N SER A 90 -9.42 5.62 -7.14
CA SER A 90 -8.78 5.44 -5.83
C SER A 90 -7.33 5.91 -5.81
N GLN A 91 -6.57 5.72 -6.89
CA GLN A 91 -5.24 6.30 -7.04
C GLN A 91 -5.28 7.82 -6.81
N LYS A 92 -6.17 8.55 -7.48
CA LYS A 92 -6.31 10.00 -7.31
C LYS A 92 -6.67 10.41 -5.87
N SER A 93 -7.49 9.61 -5.20
CA SER A 93 -7.84 9.88 -3.80
C SER A 93 -6.64 9.67 -2.86
N ILE A 94 -5.79 8.68 -3.13
CA ILE A 94 -4.55 8.43 -2.37
C ILE A 94 -3.51 9.52 -2.67
N GLU A 95 -3.39 9.96 -3.92
CA GLU A 95 -2.55 11.11 -4.30
C GLU A 95 -2.96 12.39 -3.57
N ALA A 96 -4.26 12.60 -3.33
CA ALA A 96 -4.75 13.71 -2.53
C ALA A 96 -4.31 13.60 -1.06
N LEU A 97 -4.23 12.40 -0.48
CA LEU A 97 -3.68 12.18 0.86
C LEU A 97 -2.16 12.49 0.90
N ILE A 98 -1.40 12.10 -0.12
CA ILE A 98 0.01 12.46 -0.24
C ILE A 98 0.15 13.99 -0.27
N GLN A 99 -0.67 14.67 -1.08
CA GLN A 99 -0.65 16.12 -1.18
C GLN A 99 -1.00 16.79 0.15
N ARG A 100 -1.98 16.28 0.88
CA ARG A 100 -2.34 16.75 2.23
C ARG A 100 -1.16 16.64 3.20
N GLU A 101 -0.41 15.54 3.20
CA GLU A 101 0.78 15.39 4.04
C GLU A 101 1.87 16.38 3.65
N LYS A 102 2.06 16.65 2.36
CA LYS A 102 3.00 17.68 1.87
C LYS A 102 2.61 19.08 2.34
N GLU A 103 1.33 19.43 2.29
CA GLU A 103 0.81 20.71 2.81
C GLU A 103 1.01 20.86 4.32
N ARG A 104 1.09 19.74 5.05
CA ARG A 104 1.43 19.67 6.47
C ARG A 104 2.93 19.71 6.75
N GLY A 105 3.76 19.86 5.71
CA GLY A 105 5.21 20.01 5.81
C GLY A 105 6.02 18.72 5.70
N VAL A 106 5.40 17.57 5.38
CA VAL A 106 6.12 16.31 5.15
C VAL A 106 6.57 16.27 3.69
N LEU A 107 7.86 16.05 3.45
CA LEU A 107 8.39 15.91 2.08
C LEU A 107 7.87 14.60 1.45
N ALA A 108 7.58 14.60 0.15
CA ALA A 108 7.18 13.38 -0.57
C ALA A 108 8.18 12.23 -0.35
N ALA A 109 9.48 12.54 -0.36
CA ALA A 109 10.55 11.59 -0.07
C ALA A 109 10.57 11.03 1.36
N SER A 110 9.72 11.54 2.26
CA SER A 110 9.52 11.05 3.63
C SER A 110 8.15 10.38 3.81
N ILE A 111 7.43 10.08 2.72
CA ILE A 111 6.13 9.42 2.74
C ILE A 111 6.27 7.98 2.25
N VAL A 112 5.85 7.02 3.07
CA VAL A 112 5.68 5.61 2.68
C VAL A 112 4.22 5.36 2.32
N ILE A 113 3.99 4.67 1.20
CA ILE A 113 2.67 4.19 0.83
C ILE A 113 2.61 2.69 1.12
N ALA A 114 1.70 2.32 1.98
CA ALA A 114 1.58 0.98 2.53
C ALA A 114 0.17 0.42 2.33
N GLY A 115 0.03 -0.89 2.31
CA GLY A 115 -1.29 -1.50 2.32
C GLY A 115 -1.28 -3.02 2.33
N PHE A 116 -2.43 -3.57 2.69
CA PHE A 116 -2.70 -4.99 2.74
C PHE A 116 -3.77 -5.37 1.72
N SER A 117 -3.61 -6.50 1.04
CA SER A 117 -4.60 -7.03 0.09
C SER A 117 -4.94 -5.99 -1.00
N GLN A 118 -6.20 -5.57 -1.13
CA GLN A 118 -6.62 -4.53 -2.05
C GLN A 118 -5.89 -3.19 -1.80
N GLY A 119 -5.59 -2.86 -0.53
CA GLY A 119 -4.78 -1.71 -0.15
C GLY A 119 -3.32 -1.83 -0.60
N GLY A 120 -2.72 -3.03 -0.53
CA GLY A 120 -1.37 -3.30 -1.04
C GLY A 120 -1.29 -3.15 -2.56
N ALA A 121 -2.33 -3.62 -3.27
CA ALA A 121 -2.45 -3.39 -4.70
C ALA A 121 -2.50 -1.88 -5.04
N MET A 122 -3.26 -1.10 -4.25
CA MET A 122 -3.29 0.37 -4.41
C MET A 122 -1.99 1.06 -4.04
N ALA A 123 -1.23 0.52 -3.08
CA ALA A 123 0.10 1.04 -2.74
C ALA A 123 1.04 0.93 -3.95
N LEU A 124 1.10 -0.22 -4.62
CA LEU A 124 1.86 -0.40 -5.86
C LEU A 124 1.33 0.50 -6.99
N GLN A 125 0.00 0.51 -7.21
CA GLN A 125 -0.63 1.29 -8.27
C GLN A 125 -0.27 2.78 -8.17
N THR A 126 -0.43 3.36 -7.00
CA THR A 126 -0.24 4.79 -6.78
C THR A 126 1.23 5.16 -6.82
N SER A 127 2.07 4.46 -6.05
CA SER A 127 3.47 4.84 -5.87
C SER A 127 4.28 4.76 -7.14
N LEU A 128 4.07 3.71 -7.95
CA LEU A 128 4.84 3.51 -9.17
C LEU A 128 4.46 4.50 -10.28
N ARG A 129 3.33 5.20 -10.14
CA ARG A 129 2.83 6.21 -11.08
C ARG A 129 2.89 7.64 -10.52
N TYR A 130 3.30 7.81 -9.26
CA TYR A 130 3.39 9.11 -8.63
C TYR A 130 4.60 9.91 -9.11
N GLY A 131 4.40 11.17 -9.46
CA GLY A 131 5.39 12.01 -10.13
C GLY A 131 6.55 12.51 -9.28
N GLU A 132 6.51 12.32 -7.96
CA GLU A 132 7.58 12.71 -7.03
C GLU A 132 8.14 11.50 -6.30
N ARG A 133 9.41 11.57 -5.90
CA ARG A 133 10.09 10.49 -5.15
C ARG A 133 9.39 10.26 -3.80
N LEU A 134 9.04 9.01 -3.52
CA LEU A 134 8.52 8.55 -2.24
C LEU A 134 9.61 7.86 -1.41
N ALA A 135 9.41 7.75 -0.10
CA ALA A 135 10.33 7.05 0.80
C ALA A 135 10.36 5.54 0.54
N GLY A 136 9.21 4.94 0.31
CA GLY A 136 9.08 3.51 0.07
C GLY A 136 7.66 3.08 -0.24
N VAL A 137 7.52 1.83 -0.68
CA VAL A 137 6.25 1.17 -0.98
C VAL A 137 6.18 -0.15 -0.23
N MET A 138 5.13 -0.38 0.53
CA MET A 138 4.90 -1.63 1.24
C MET A 138 3.60 -2.27 0.76
N ALA A 139 3.70 -3.47 0.21
CA ALA A 139 2.60 -4.17 -0.44
C ALA A 139 2.46 -5.59 0.12
N LEU A 140 1.52 -5.77 1.06
CA LEU A 140 1.32 -7.00 1.79
C LEU A 140 0.18 -7.82 1.19
N SER A 141 0.41 -9.11 0.96
CA SER A 141 -0.60 -10.10 0.51
C SER A 141 -1.46 -9.61 -0.67
N CYS A 142 -0.83 -9.11 -1.74
CA CYS A 142 -1.55 -8.46 -2.84
C CYS A 142 -1.09 -8.93 -4.23
N SER A 143 -1.82 -8.48 -5.26
CA SER A 143 -1.45 -8.56 -6.68
C SER A 143 -1.12 -7.18 -7.22
N LEU A 144 -0.55 -7.11 -8.43
CA LEU A 144 -0.28 -5.85 -9.13
C LEU A 144 -1.46 -5.51 -10.05
N PRO A 145 -2.24 -4.46 -9.76
CA PRO A 145 -3.34 -4.07 -10.63
C PRO A 145 -2.82 -3.34 -11.86
N LEU A 146 -3.56 -3.41 -12.96
CA LEU A 146 -3.22 -2.77 -14.24
C LEU A 146 -1.75 -2.96 -14.64
N ALA A 147 -1.25 -4.20 -14.47
CA ALA A 147 0.16 -4.55 -14.70
C ALA A 147 0.59 -4.31 -16.14
N ASP A 148 -0.32 -4.49 -17.11
CA ASP A 148 -0.12 -4.30 -18.54
C ASP A 148 0.12 -2.83 -18.94
N THR A 149 -0.37 -1.88 -18.15
CA THR A 149 -0.16 -0.45 -18.42
C THR A 149 1.06 0.13 -17.69
N LEU A 150 1.61 -0.58 -16.70
CA LEU A 150 2.65 -0.05 -15.81
C LEU A 150 3.91 0.39 -16.58
N ALA A 151 4.36 -0.37 -17.56
CA ALA A 151 5.57 -0.05 -18.31
C ALA A 151 5.48 1.33 -19.00
N ALA A 152 4.28 1.69 -19.47
CA ALA A 152 4.03 2.97 -20.15
C ALA A 152 3.74 4.12 -19.17
N GLU A 153 3.25 3.81 -17.97
CA GLU A 153 2.75 4.79 -17.01
C GLU A 153 3.70 5.01 -15.81
N ALA A 154 4.75 4.19 -15.69
CA ALA A 154 5.67 4.27 -14.56
C ALA A 154 6.38 5.62 -14.48
N ALA A 155 6.29 6.27 -13.33
CA ALA A 155 6.93 7.56 -13.10
C ALA A 155 8.44 7.39 -12.86
N PRO A 156 9.31 8.10 -13.60
CA PRO A 156 10.76 8.00 -13.42
C PRO A 156 11.22 8.31 -11.98
N ALA A 157 10.52 9.20 -11.29
CA ALA A 157 10.85 9.61 -9.93
C ALA A 157 10.89 8.44 -8.93
N ASN A 158 10.12 7.38 -9.18
CA ASN A 158 10.04 6.21 -8.31
C ASN A 158 10.70 4.96 -8.90
N ARG A 159 11.61 5.10 -9.88
CA ARG A 159 12.30 3.97 -10.48
C ARG A 159 13.12 3.16 -9.48
N ASP A 160 13.71 3.84 -8.51
CA ASP A 160 14.56 3.23 -7.46
C ASP A 160 13.88 3.22 -6.09
N VAL A 161 12.55 3.43 -6.02
CA VAL A 161 11.84 3.41 -4.75
C VAL A 161 12.02 2.04 -4.08
N PRO A 162 12.37 1.97 -2.79
CA PRO A 162 12.39 0.71 -2.06
C PRO A 162 10.99 0.09 -2.03
N ILE A 163 10.89 -1.18 -2.41
CA ILE A 163 9.60 -1.91 -2.40
C ILE A 163 9.75 -3.11 -1.48
N PHE A 164 8.92 -3.18 -0.43
CA PHE A 164 8.74 -4.36 0.41
C PHE A 164 7.47 -5.09 -0.03
N MET A 165 7.60 -6.35 -0.36
CA MET A 165 6.47 -7.23 -0.65
C MET A 165 6.52 -8.47 0.21
N ALA A 166 5.39 -8.84 0.80
CA ALA A 166 5.25 -10.04 1.61
C ALA A 166 3.98 -10.79 1.28
N HIS A 167 4.01 -12.13 1.46
CA HIS A 167 2.86 -12.97 1.15
C HIS A 167 2.78 -14.23 2.01
N GLY A 168 1.55 -14.63 2.36
CA GLY A 168 1.27 -15.88 3.06
C GLY A 168 1.32 -17.10 2.12
N THR A 169 2.14 -18.12 2.45
CA THR A 169 2.26 -19.33 1.62
C THR A 169 0.98 -20.17 1.55
N HIS A 170 0.05 -19.95 2.49
CA HIS A 170 -1.25 -20.62 2.56
C HIS A 170 -2.43 -19.67 2.31
N ASP A 171 -2.19 -18.56 1.61
CA ASP A 171 -3.21 -17.56 1.31
C ASP A 171 -4.29 -18.13 0.35
N PRO A 172 -5.54 -18.33 0.82
CA PRO A 172 -6.62 -18.83 0.00
C PRO A 172 -7.33 -17.74 -0.80
N MET A 173 -7.13 -16.46 -0.43
CA MET A 173 -7.82 -15.31 -1.05
C MET A 173 -7.08 -14.82 -2.28
N ILE A 174 -5.76 -14.67 -2.17
CA ILE A 174 -4.85 -14.30 -3.24
C ILE A 174 -3.81 -15.41 -3.39
N PRO A 175 -3.96 -16.31 -4.37
CA PRO A 175 -3.00 -17.38 -4.57
C PRO A 175 -1.57 -16.86 -4.75
N MET A 176 -0.59 -17.51 -4.12
CA MET A 176 0.84 -17.19 -4.18
C MET A 176 1.31 -16.88 -5.61
N ALA A 177 0.84 -17.62 -6.60
CA ALA A 177 1.20 -17.41 -8.01
C ALA A 177 0.87 -15.98 -8.51
N ARG A 178 -0.15 -15.32 -7.96
CA ARG A 178 -0.49 -13.92 -8.33
C ARG A 178 0.51 -12.92 -7.74
N ALA A 179 0.93 -13.15 -6.51
CA ALA A 179 1.92 -12.29 -5.84
C ALA A 179 3.32 -12.49 -6.46
N VAL A 180 3.70 -13.73 -6.77
CA VAL A 180 4.95 -14.04 -7.49
C VAL A 180 4.96 -13.37 -8.86
N ARG A 181 3.86 -13.45 -9.63
CA ARG A 181 3.74 -12.75 -10.93
C ARG A 181 3.88 -11.22 -10.77
N ALA A 182 3.28 -10.65 -9.71
CA ALA A 182 3.42 -9.21 -9.43
C ALA A 182 4.91 -8.85 -9.20
N ARG A 183 5.61 -9.61 -8.36
CA ARG A 183 7.05 -9.42 -8.12
C ARG A 183 7.87 -9.57 -9.41
N GLU A 184 7.64 -10.63 -10.19
CA GLU A 184 8.36 -10.87 -11.45
C GLU A 184 8.15 -9.75 -12.45
N THR A 185 6.93 -9.21 -12.55
CA THR A 185 6.64 -8.06 -13.40
C THR A 185 7.44 -6.83 -12.96
N LEU A 186 7.48 -6.54 -11.66
CA LEU A 186 8.24 -5.42 -11.11
C LEU A 186 9.75 -5.59 -11.34
N VAL A 187 10.29 -6.76 -11.05
CA VAL A 187 11.71 -7.08 -11.29
C VAL A 187 12.06 -6.99 -12.78
N GLY A 188 11.20 -7.48 -13.66
CA GLY A 188 11.36 -7.39 -15.11
C GLY A 188 11.35 -5.94 -15.63
N LEU A 189 10.67 -5.03 -14.92
CA LEU A 189 10.70 -3.59 -15.19
C LEU A 189 11.88 -2.88 -14.51
N GLY A 190 12.76 -3.58 -13.81
CA GLY A 190 13.96 -3.05 -13.18
C GLY A 190 13.77 -2.51 -11.75
N TYR A 191 12.64 -2.76 -11.11
CA TYR A 191 12.44 -2.40 -9.70
C TYR A 191 13.18 -3.39 -8.78
N ARG A 192 13.68 -2.88 -7.65
CA ARG A 192 14.22 -3.71 -6.58
C ARG A 192 13.12 -4.03 -5.59
N VAL A 193 12.81 -5.32 -5.46
CA VAL A 193 11.76 -5.81 -4.55
C VAL A 193 12.41 -6.65 -3.46
N GLU A 194 12.27 -6.22 -2.22
CA GLU A 194 12.52 -7.04 -1.04
C GLU A 194 11.30 -7.94 -0.84
N TRP A 195 11.51 -9.26 -0.97
CA TRP A 195 10.43 -10.26 -1.00
C TRP A 195 10.51 -11.20 0.20
N HIS A 196 9.38 -11.33 0.91
CA HIS A 196 9.24 -12.23 2.05
C HIS A 196 8.05 -13.18 1.90
N GLU A 197 8.20 -14.40 2.41
CA GLU A 197 7.16 -15.42 2.45
C GLU A 197 6.99 -15.92 3.88
N TYR A 198 5.73 -15.99 4.35
CA TYR A 198 5.42 -16.45 5.70
C TYR A 198 4.43 -17.61 5.68
N ARG A 199 4.57 -18.54 6.64
CA ARG A 199 3.63 -19.66 6.78
C ARG A 199 2.32 -19.20 7.44
N MET A 200 1.54 -18.44 6.71
CA MET A 200 0.27 -17.89 7.16
C MET A 200 -0.78 -17.87 6.04
N PRO A 201 -2.08 -17.80 6.39
CA PRO A 201 -3.16 -17.53 5.43
C PRO A 201 -3.15 -16.06 4.97
N HIS A 202 -4.30 -15.53 4.51
CA HIS A 202 -4.50 -14.11 4.16
C HIS A 202 -4.60 -13.24 5.43
N SER A 203 -3.47 -12.98 6.06
CA SER A 203 -3.34 -12.27 7.33
C SER A 203 -1.94 -11.66 7.45
N VAL A 204 -1.66 -11.03 8.58
CA VAL A 204 -0.32 -10.54 8.95
C VAL A 204 0.17 -11.34 10.16
N SER A 205 1.45 -11.73 10.17
CA SER A 205 2.06 -12.48 11.27
C SER A 205 2.99 -11.61 12.11
N PRO A 206 3.26 -11.99 13.38
CA PRO A 206 4.26 -11.29 14.20
C PRO A 206 5.66 -11.27 13.59
N GLU A 207 6.01 -12.28 12.78
CA GLU A 207 7.27 -12.33 12.06
C GLU A 207 7.31 -11.27 10.96
N GLU A 208 6.26 -11.17 10.16
CA GLU A 208 6.10 -10.12 9.14
C GLU A 208 6.13 -8.73 9.76
N ILE A 209 5.46 -8.51 10.90
CA ILE A 209 5.47 -7.22 11.61
C ILE A 209 6.91 -6.81 11.99
N ARG A 210 7.75 -7.75 12.46
CA ARG A 210 9.15 -7.45 12.78
C ARG A 210 9.96 -7.03 11.56
N ASP A 211 9.78 -7.73 10.42
CA ASP A 211 10.48 -7.41 9.18
C ASP A 211 10.01 -6.07 8.60
N VAL A 212 8.69 -5.82 8.63
CA VAL A 212 8.10 -4.53 8.28
C VAL A 212 8.67 -3.40 9.14
N SER A 213 8.78 -3.61 10.45
CA SER A 213 9.35 -2.63 11.38
C SER A 213 10.79 -2.28 11.01
N ALA A 214 11.64 -3.28 10.79
CA ALA A 214 13.04 -3.09 10.40
C ALA A 214 13.17 -2.36 9.05
N TRP A 215 12.34 -2.74 8.07
CA TRP A 215 12.32 -2.09 6.77
C TRP A 215 11.87 -0.63 6.86
N LEU A 216 10.78 -0.34 7.59
CA LEU A 216 10.29 1.02 7.80
C LEU A 216 11.35 1.90 8.49
N ALA A 217 12.03 1.40 9.52
CA ALA A 217 13.10 2.12 10.19
C ALA A 217 14.23 2.49 9.22
N THR A 218 14.56 1.58 8.29
CA THR A 218 15.60 1.81 7.27
C THR A 218 15.18 2.89 6.27
N VAL A 219 14.02 2.76 5.63
CA VAL A 219 13.60 3.69 4.55
C VAL A 219 13.30 5.08 5.07
N LEU A 220 12.76 5.21 6.30
CA LEU A 220 12.50 6.50 6.93
C LEU A 220 13.79 7.21 7.41
N THR A 221 14.85 6.47 7.67
CA THR A 221 16.16 7.03 8.00
C THR A 221 16.90 7.52 6.75
N LEU A 222 16.86 6.73 5.67
CA LEU A 222 17.48 7.10 4.38
C LEU A 222 16.87 8.36 3.78
N ALA A 223 15.56 8.55 3.92
CA ALA A 223 14.84 9.73 3.45
C ALA A 223 15.34 11.07 4.03
N ARG A 224 16.07 11.05 5.15
CA ARG A 224 16.63 12.25 5.81
C ARG A 224 18.03 12.62 5.30
N SER A 225 18.68 11.71 4.61
CA SER A 225 20.09 11.87 4.18
C SER A 225 20.19 12.31 2.71
N SER A 226 19.05 12.46 2.03
CA SER A 226 18.90 12.88 0.64
C SER A 226 18.38 14.31 0.54
#